data_781de3bb37e351700d0d5deea4a90946
#
_entry.id   781de3bb37e351700d0d5deea4a90946
#
_cell.length_a   1.000
_cell.length_b   1.000
_cell.length_c   1.000
_cell.angle_alpha   90.00
_cell.angle_beta   90.00
_cell.angle_gamma   90.00
#
_symmetry.space_group_name_H-M   'P 1'
#
loop_
_entity.id
_entity.type
_entity.pdbx_description
1 polymer ?
#
loop_
_entity_poly.entity_id
_entity_poly.type
_entity_poly.pdbx_seq_one_letter_code
_entity_poly.pdbx_strand_id
1 'polypeptide(L)'
;MTKIQDSKIRLNLLEPHVFEFDFLNDDFSKCPTKLQNIIKNEPHKLIIFINPPYGESGDAKTQRGTGKHKDKIAKDTKMYNRYLTLIGSACGELYTQFFIRIYKEIPNCILASFSTPKYINSQN
;
A
#
# COMPACT_ATOMS: atom_id res chain seq x y z
N MET A 1 18.34 -8.19 14.56
CA MET A 1 17.62 -9.09 15.45
C MET A 1 17.49 -8.59 16.87
N THR A 2 18.53 -8.02 17.45
CA THR A 2 18.48 -7.36 18.75
C THR A 2 17.49 -6.21 18.86
N LYS A 3 17.27 -5.45 17.78
CA LYS A 3 16.31 -4.34 17.75
C LYS A 3 14.83 -4.80 17.82
N ILE A 4 14.51 -5.97 17.29
CA ILE A 4 13.17 -6.54 17.35
C ILE A 4 12.85 -7.04 18.76
N GLN A 5 13.83 -7.61 19.44
CA GLN A 5 13.68 -8.08 20.83
C GLN A 5 13.47 -6.92 21.81
N ASP A 6 14.18 -5.84 21.65
CA ASP A 6 13.95 -4.62 22.44
C ASP A 6 12.59 -3.99 22.16
N SER A 7 12.12 -4.06 20.92
CA SER A 7 10.80 -3.59 20.53
C SER A 7 9.67 -4.41 21.15
N LYS A 8 9.86 -5.72 21.31
CA LYS A 8 8.87 -6.60 21.96
C LYS A 8 8.60 -6.21 23.41
N ILE A 9 9.64 -5.83 24.12
CA ILE A 9 9.50 -5.40 25.51
C ILE A 9 8.77 -4.06 25.59
N ARG A 10 9.01 -3.18 24.63
CA ARG A 10 8.46 -1.82 24.62
C ARG A 10 7.10 -1.68 24.00
N LEU A 11 6.82 -2.43 22.94
CA LEU A 11 5.63 -2.28 22.11
C LEU A 11 4.65 -3.45 22.24
N ASN A 12 4.99 -4.44 23.04
CA ASN A 12 4.17 -5.64 23.24
C ASN A 12 3.76 -6.31 21.91
N LEU A 13 4.71 -6.37 20.95
CA LEU A 13 4.48 -6.94 19.64
C LEU A 13 4.30 -8.45 19.73
N LEU A 14 3.19 -8.93 19.23
CA LEU A 14 2.92 -10.35 19.07
C LEU A 14 3.49 -10.84 17.74
N GLU A 15 4.47 -11.75 17.78
CA GLU A 15 5.14 -12.27 16.57
C GLU A 15 4.18 -12.75 15.48
N PRO A 16 3.10 -13.49 15.80
CA PRO A 16 2.15 -13.92 14.77
C PRO A 16 1.45 -12.78 14.03
N HIS A 17 1.52 -11.55 14.54
CA HIS A 17 0.90 -10.38 13.94
C HIS A 17 1.87 -9.56 13.10
N VAL A 18 3.16 -9.97 13.05
CA VAL A 18 4.19 -9.29 12.26
C VAL A 18 4.64 -10.20 11.14
N PHE A 19 4.47 -9.78 9.89
CA PHE A 19 4.84 -10.55 8.72
C PHE A 19 5.25 -9.61 7.59
N GLU A 20 6.05 -10.13 6.67
CA GLU A 20 6.44 -9.42 5.45
C GLU A 20 5.38 -9.62 4.37
N PHE A 21 5.02 -8.53 3.70
CA PHE A 21 4.02 -8.56 2.64
C PHE A 21 4.24 -7.41 1.65
N ASP A 22 4.44 -7.75 0.38
CA ASP A 22 4.49 -6.75 -0.69
C ASP A 22 3.07 -6.43 -1.15
N PHE A 23 2.55 -5.32 -0.65
CA PHE A 23 1.16 -4.93 -0.88
C PHE A 23 0.82 -4.67 -2.36
N LEU A 24 1.80 -4.44 -3.22
CA LEU A 24 1.57 -4.17 -4.64
C LEU A 24 1.76 -5.40 -5.55
N ASN A 25 2.40 -6.45 -5.03
CA ASN A 25 2.73 -7.63 -5.82
C ASN A 25 2.24 -8.94 -5.24
N ASP A 26 2.09 -9.03 -3.91
CA ASP A 26 1.72 -10.28 -3.26
C ASP A 26 0.21 -10.49 -3.25
N ASP A 27 -0.17 -11.75 -3.36
CA ASP A 27 -1.55 -12.19 -3.17
C ASP A 27 -1.88 -12.27 -1.67
N PHE A 28 -3.13 -12.00 -1.28
CA PHE A 28 -3.55 -12.09 0.12
C PHE A 28 -3.44 -13.49 0.71
N SER A 29 -3.25 -14.51 -0.11
CA SER A 29 -2.95 -15.87 0.36
C SER A 29 -1.64 -15.96 1.16
N LYS A 30 -0.74 -14.99 1.00
CA LYS A 30 0.48 -14.88 1.81
C LYS A 30 0.25 -14.31 3.21
N CYS A 31 -0.89 -13.70 3.45
CA CYS A 31 -1.24 -13.20 4.78
C CYS A 31 -1.53 -14.34 5.75
N PRO A 32 -1.40 -14.11 7.07
CA PRO A 32 -1.86 -15.08 8.06
C PRO A 32 -3.32 -15.46 7.83
N THR A 33 -3.65 -16.73 8.05
CA THR A 33 -4.97 -17.30 7.76
C THR A 33 -6.10 -16.52 8.44
N LYS A 34 -5.90 -16.08 9.68
CA LYS A 34 -6.88 -15.27 10.41
C LYS A 34 -7.19 -13.96 9.70
N LEU A 35 -6.16 -13.29 9.17
CA LEU A 35 -6.33 -12.05 8.40
C LEU A 35 -7.04 -12.32 7.07
N GLN A 36 -6.67 -13.39 6.37
CA GLN A 36 -7.37 -13.79 5.15
C GLN A 36 -8.87 -13.99 5.38
N ASN A 37 -9.24 -14.64 6.49
CA ASN A 37 -10.64 -14.87 6.83
C ASN A 37 -11.39 -13.56 7.11
N ILE A 38 -10.75 -12.60 7.79
CA ILE A 38 -11.35 -11.29 8.05
C ILE A 38 -11.55 -10.53 6.73
N ILE A 39 -10.56 -10.50 5.86
CA ILE A 39 -10.66 -9.83 4.55
C ILE A 39 -11.80 -10.43 3.72
N LYS A 40 -11.93 -11.75 3.73
CA LYS A 40 -12.92 -12.46 2.91
C LYS A 40 -14.34 -12.35 3.47
N ASN A 41 -14.51 -12.51 4.78
CA ASN A 41 -15.82 -12.70 5.38
C ASN A 41 -16.32 -11.50 6.18
N GLU A 42 -15.42 -10.71 6.76
CA GLU A 42 -15.76 -9.64 7.70
C GLU A 42 -14.91 -8.38 7.50
N PRO A 43 -14.75 -7.88 6.24
CA PRO A 43 -13.87 -6.73 5.98
C PRO A 43 -14.30 -5.47 6.73
N HIS A 44 -15.56 -5.34 7.11
CA HIS A 44 -16.08 -4.22 7.89
C HIS A 44 -15.49 -4.15 9.32
N LYS A 45 -14.90 -5.23 9.81
CA LYS A 45 -14.19 -5.26 11.09
C LYS A 45 -12.72 -4.85 10.97
N LEU A 46 -12.23 -4.65 9.75
CA LEU A 46 -10.83 -4.35 9.51
C LEU A 46 -10.62 -2.83 9.44
N ILE A 47 -9.66 -2.36 10.21
CA ILE A 47 -9.13 -1.00 10.11
C ILE A 47 -7.76 -1.11 9.46
N ILE A 48 -7.60 -0.52 8.29
CA ILE A 48 -6.33 -0.45 7.59
C ILE A 48 -5.72 0.92 7.87
N PHE A 49 -4.55 0.90 8.50
CA PHE A 49 -3.82 2.10 8.82
C PHE A 49 -2.52 2.10 8.02
N ILE A 50 -2.39 3.01 7.07
CA ILE A 50 -1.26 3.03 6.14
C ILE A 50 -0.63 4.41 5.98
N ASN A 51 0.66 4.37 5.69
CA ASN A 51 1.41 5.52 5.18
C ASN A 51 2.06 5.08 3.86
N PRO A 52 1.33 5.16 2.72
CA PRO A 52 1.85 4.67 1.46
C PRO A 52 2.99 5.54 0.95
N PRO A 53 3.92 4.97 0.18
CA PRO A 53 5.00 5.74 -0.40
C PRO A 53 4.47 6.76 -1.42
N TYR A 54 4.92 7.99 -1.29
CA TYR A 54 4.65 9.06 -2.24
C TYR A 54 5.82 9.16 -3.20
N GLY A 55 5.75 8.45 -4.32
CA GLY A 55 6.69 8.58 -5.41
C GLY A 55 6.04 9.40 -6.51
N GLU A 56 6.30 10.69 -6.59
CA GLU A 56 5.90 11.48 -7.73
C GLU A 56 6.86 11.23 -8.89
N SER A 57 6.34 10.67 -9.95
CA SER A 57 7.11 10.51 -11.19
C SER A 57 7.49 11.85 -11.84
N GLY A 58 6.80 12.94 -11.46
CA GLY A 58 7.01 14.25 -12.04
C GLY A 58 8.18 15.05 -11.48
N ASP A 59 8.38 15.02 -10.18
CA ASP A 59 9.38 15.86 -9.51
C ASP A 59 10.79 15.27 -9.53
N ALA A 60 10.91 14.05 -9.94
CA ALA A 60 12.18 13.36 -9.96
C ALA A 60 13.05 13.70 -11.19
N LYS A 61 12.56 14.53 -12.11
CA LYS A 61 13.36 15.04 -13.24
C LYS A 61 14.52 15.91 -12.79
N THR A 62 14.46 16.44 -11.59
CA THR A 62 15.49 17.32 -11.04
C THR A 62 16.56 16.62 -10.23
N GLN A 63 16.38 15.36 -9.89
CA GLN A 63 17.34 14.59 -9.10
C GLN A 63 17.93 13.42 -9.90
N ARG A 64 19.02 13.72 -10.62
CA ARG A 64 20.04 12.75 -11.12
C ARG A 64 19.52 11.34 -11.51
N GLY A 65 18.58 11.25 -12.43
CA GLY A 65 18.19 9.97 -13.02
C GLY A 65 17.30 9.07 -12.15
N THR A 66 17.05 9.42 -10.89
CA THR A 66 16.20 8.65 -9.99
C THR A 66 14.72 8.64 -10.38
N GLY A 67 14.27 9.61 -11.19
CA GLY A 67 12.89 9.69 -11.64
C GLY A 67 12.48 8.61 -12.63
N LYS A 68 13.36 8.28 -13.56
CA LYS A 68 13.13 7.18 -14.50
C LYS A 68 13.03 5.83 -13.79
N HIS A 69 13.78 5.66 -12.71
CA HIS A 69 13.77 4.42 -11.92
C HIS A 69 12.49 4.29 -11.10
N LYS A 70 12.02 5.37 -10.46
CA LYS A 70 10.76 5.38 -9.71
C LYS A 70 9.55 5.16 -10.60
N ASP A 71 9.52 5.79 -11.76
CA ASP A 71 8.46 5.62 -12.75
C ASP A 71 8.39 4.16 -13.24
N LYS A 72 9.54 3.56 -13.48
CA LYS A 72 9.63 2.15 -13.84
C LYS A 72 9.12 1.24 -12.72
N ILE A 73 9.51 1.50 -11.47
CA ILE A 73 9.06 0.72 -10.31
C ILE A 73 7.54 0.75 -10.18
N ALA A 74 6.92 1.93 -10.32
CA ALA A 74 5.47 2.06 -10.24
C ALA A 74 4.74 1.27 -11.33
N LYS A 75 5.32 1.21 -12.53
CA LYS A 75 4.72 0.50 -13.67
C LYS A 75 4.99 -1.01 -13.67
N ASP A 76 5.94 -1.48 -12.88
CA ASP A 76 6.31 -2.91 -12.82
C ASP A 76 5.49 -3.69 -11.78
N THR A 77 4.56 -3.10 -11.08
CA THR A 77 3.76 -3.78 -10.06
C THR A 77 2.59 -4.56 -10.67
N LYS A 78 2.16 -5.61 -9.99
CA LYS A 78 0.93 -6.33 -10.38
C LYS A 78 -0.31 -5.46 -10.27
N MET A 79 -0.35 -4.56 -9.29
CA MET A 79 -1.49 -3.65 -9.11
C MET A 79 -1.58 -2.62 -10.24
N TYR A 80 -0.45 -2.16 -10.76
CA TYR A 80 -0.43 -1.33 -11.96
C TYR A 80 -1.13 -2.05 -13.13
N ASN A 81 -0.70 -3.25 -13.44
CA ASN A 81 -1.26 -4.02 -14.55
C ASN A 81 -2.73 -4.36 -14.33
N ARG A 82 -3.13 -4.66 -13.09
CA ARG A 82 -4.52 -5.01 -12.76
C ARG A 82 -5.48 -3.85 -12.90
N TYR A 83 -5.08 -2.65 -12.53
CA TYR A 83 -5.98 -1.49 -12.42
C TYR A 83 -5.74 -0.38 -13.43
N LEU A 84 -4.76 -0.53 -14.32
CA LEU A 84 -4.44 0.48 -15.33
C LEU A 84 -5.66 0.88 -16.19
N THR A 85 -6.43 -0.09 -16.62
CA THR A 85 -7.64 0.16 -17.43
C THR A 85 -8.73 0.88 -16.65
N LEU A 86 -8.80 0.69 -15.34
CA LEU A 86 -9.83 1.29 -14.50
C LEU A 86 -9.53 2.74 -14.14
N ILE A 87 -8.30 3.05 -13.78
CA ILE A 87 -7.92 4.36 -13.24
C ILE A 87 -6.93 5.13 -14.13
N GLY A 88 -6.53 4.57 -15.25
CA GLY A 88 -5.71 5.24 -16.25
C GLY A 88 -4.35 5.70 -15.70
N SER A 89 -3.96 6.91 -16.08
CA SER A 89 -2.64 7.47 -15.72
C SER A 89 -2.39 7.61 -14.23
N ALA A 90 -3.43 7.72 -13.41
CA ALA A 90 -3.31 7.77 -11.94
C ALA A 90 -2.65 6.51 -11.36
N CYS A 91 -2.70 5.39 -12.09
CA CYS A 91 -2.02 4.15 -11.72
C CYS A 91 -0.49 4.28 -11.69
N GLY A 92 0.06 5.30 -12.32
CA GLY A 92 1.48 5.62 -12.28
C GLY A 92 1.99 6.10 -10.91
N GLU A 93 1.09 6.46 -10.01
CA GLU A 93 1.42 6.85 -8.64
C GLU A 93 1.30 5.65 -7.70
N LEU A 94 2.35 5.37 -6.92
CA LEU A 94 2.35 4.22 -6.02
C LEU A 94 1.21 4.28 -5.00
N TYR A 95 0.99 5.43 -4.36
CA TYR A 95 -0.07 5.58 -3.36
C TYR A 95 -1.46 5.29 -3.93
N THR A 96 -1.70 5.64 -5.20
CA THR A 96 -2.96 5.34 -5.87
C THR A 96 -3.19 3.84 -6.01
N GLN A 97 -2.12 3.09 -6.28
CA GLN A 97 -2.19 1.63 -6.36
C GLN A 97 -2.57 1.01 -5.01
N PHE A 98 -2.04 1.53 -3.90
CA PHE A 98 -2.44 1.09 -2.56
C PHE A 98 -3.94 1.33 -2.33
N PHE A 99 -4.41 2.54 -2.60
CA PHE A 99 -5.80 2.90 -2.36
C PHE A 99 -6.78 2.14 -3.25
N ILE A 100 -6.47 1.99 -4.54
CA ILE A 100 -7.36 1.26 -5.45
C ILE A 100 -7.45 -0.22 -5.07
N ARG A 101 -6.34 -0.83 -4.64
CA ARG A 101 -6.36 -2.21 -4.18
C ARG A 101 -7.24 -2.38 -2.95
N ILE A 102 -7.10 -1.50 -1.97
CA ILE A 102 -7.92 -1.54 -0.75
C ILE A 102 -9.40 -1.37 -1.13
N TYR A 103 -9.71 -0.38 -1.95
CA TYR A 103 -11.09 -0.10 -2.35
C TYR A 103 -11.74 -1.27 -3.09
N LYS A 104 -11.00 -1.93 -3.96
CA LYS A 104 -11.52 -3.01 -4.80
C LYS A 104 -11.50 -4.39 -4.15
N GLU A 105 -10.45 -4.68 -3.37
CA GLU A 105 -10.20 -6.03 -2.85
C GLU A 105 -10.55 -6.19 -1.38
N ILE A 106 -10.71 -5.09 -0.64
CA ILE A 106 -11.13 -5.11 0.77
C ILE A 106 -12.30 -4.12 0.96
N PRO A 107 -13.42 -4.32 0.27
CA PRO A 107 -14.54 -3.39 0.36
C PRO A 107 -15.13 -3.35 1.76
N ASN A 108 -15.64 -2.19 2.15
CA ASN A 108 -16.26 -1.95 3.45
C ASN A 108 -15.29 -1.95 4.66
N CYS A 109 -13.99 -2.01 4.45
CA CYS A 109 -13.03 -1.77 5.54
C CYS A 109 -13.00 -0.28 5.91
N ILE A 110 -12.44 0.01 7.07
CA ILE A 110 -12.11 1.38 7.48
C ILE A 110 -10.67 1.67 7.06
N LEU A 111 -10.47 2.74 6.31
CA LEU A 111 -9.15 3.18 5.88
C LEU A 111 -8.74 4.44 6.61
N ALA A 112 -7.62 4.38 7.28
CA ALA A 112 -6.95 5.53 7.86
C ALA A 112 -5.56 5.68 7.23
N SER A 113 -5.29 6.85 6.69
CA SER A 113 -4.02 7.11 6.00
C SER A 113 -3.41 8.41 6.47
N PHE A 114 -2.10 8.39 6.70
CA PHE A 114 -1.32 9.62 6.76
C PHE A 114 -0.89 9.98 5.34
N SER A 115 -1.43 11.07 4.83
CA SER A 115 -1.04 11.56 3.52
C SER A 115 -1.03 13.07 3.49
N THR A 116 -0.18 13.62 2.63
CA THR A 116 -0.33 15.01 2.26
C THR A 116 -1.63 15.17 1.45
N PRO A 117 -2.36 16.29 1.56
CA PRO A 117 -3.66 16.44 0.91
C PRO A 117 -3.59 16.65 -0.62
N LYS A 118 -2.55 16.17 -1.27
CA LYS A 118 -2.37 16.29 -2.72
C LYS A 118 -3.53 15.68 -3.54
N TYR A 119 -4.10 14.58 -3.06
CA TYR A 119 -5.24 13.96 -3.73
C TYR A 119 -6.53 14.78 -3.58
N ILE A 120 -6.62 15.65 -2.58
CA ILE A 120 -7.76 16.58 -2.42
C ILE A 120 -7.61 17.76 -3.36
N ASN A 121 -6.39 18.21 -3.61
CA ASN A 121 -6.09 19.35 -4.46
C ASN A 121 -6.03 19.05 -5.96
N SER A 122 -6.03 17.79 -6.33
CA SER A 122 -5.95 17.37 -7.74
C SER A 122 -7.26 17.50 -8.52
N GLN A 123 -8.30 18.04 -7.91
CA GLN A 123 -9.60 18.24 -8.55
C GLN A 123 -9.81 19.67 -9.13
N ASN A 124 -8.75 20.44 -9.18
CA ASN A 124 -8.80 21.77 -9.81
C ASN A 124 -8.13 21.78 -11.16
#